data_7f0090beb6add0430b2a1595028c8df7
#
_entry.id   7f0090beb6add0430b2a1595028c8df7
#
_cell.length_a   1.000
_cell.length_b   1.000
_cell.length_c   1.000
_cell.angle_alpha   90.00
_cell.angle_beta   90.00
_cell.angle_gamma   90.00
#
_symmetry.space_group_name_H-M   'P 1'
#
loop_
_entity.id
_entity.type
_entity.pdbx_description
1 polymer ?
#
loop_
_entity_poly.entity_id
_entity_poly.type
_entity_poly.pdbx_seq_one_letter_code
_entity_poly.pdbx_strand_id
1 'polypeptide(L)'
;MEKKTIVVVGAGQGLGNHVAKRFGKEGFREVLMARNSEALKEYEQEFTAEGIEANAFVADAERPETLTEAFAQMKQQFGTPDVLVYNVGITAPDGPGRIDNSELLRRYQVDVASAYHCIGQVANEELGQKKGTIILTGGGLALFPSAAYLPLSLDKAALRAMAHALHEELKAQGIFVGTVTVCGAIGGDRFFAPSRIAESYWKMYNERGECETVYAETNS
;
A
#
# COMPACT_ATOMS: atom_id res chain seq x y z
N MET A 1 9.78 -21.08 -13.90
CA MET A 1 8.72 -20.08 -13.84
C MET A 1 9.36 -18.77 -13.45
N GLU A 2 8.94 -17.68 -14.05
CA GLU A 2 9.40 -16.35 -13.69
C GLU A 2 8.94 -16.02 -12.26
N LYS A 3 9.82 -15.37 -11.48
CA LYS A 3 9.55 -15.04 -10.09
C LYS A 3 8.53 -13.90 -10.03
N LYS A 4 7.46 -14.07 -9.28
CA LYS A 4 6.46 -13.00 -9.08
C LYS A 4 7.05 -11.83 -8.33
N THR A 5 6.60 -10.64 -8.65
CA THR A 5 7.10 -9.38 -8.05
C THR A 5 5.98 -8.64 -7.36
N ILE A 6 6.20 -8.22 -6.12
CA ILE A 6 5.35 -7.27 -5.40
C ILE A 6 6.07 -5.94 -5.25
N VAL A 7 5.35 -4.85 -5.45
CA VAL A 7 5.80 -3.49 -5.14
C VAL A 7 5.07 -2.98 -3.92
N VAL A 8 5.80 -2.55 -2.91
CA VAL A 8 5.26 -1.90 -1.71
C VAL A 8 5.70 -0.44 -1.71
N VAL A 9 4.77 0.46 -2.02
CA VAL A 9 4.96 1.90 -1.89
C VAL A 9 4.60 2.30 -0.45
N GLY A 10 5.54 2.92 0.24
CA GLY A 10 5.46 3.14 1.69
C GLY A 10 6.09 1.99 2.50
N ALA A 11 7.21 1.45 2.00
CA ALA A 11 8.05 0.53 2.75
C ALA A 11 8.58 1.21 4.02
N GLY A 12 8.56 0.49 5.14
CA GLY A 12 8.99 0.99 6.44
C GLY A 12 8.85 -0.09 7.51
N GLN A 13 9.53 0.10 8.65
CA GLN A 13 9.56 -0.86 9.77
C GLN A 13 8.18 -1.25 10.33
N GLY A 14 7.14 -0.43 10.03
CA GLY A 14 5.76 -0.75 10.35
C GLY A 14 5.16 -1.78 9.39
N LEU A 15 3.92 -1.52 8.95
CA LEU A 15 3.14 -2.46 8.15
C LEU A 15 3.78 -2.78 6.80
N GLY A 16 4.38 -1.79 6.11
CA GLY A 16 4.91 -1.97 4.75
C GLY A 16 5.91 -3.12 4.65
N ASN A 17 6.93 -3.14 5.51
CA ASN A 17 7.95 -4.21 5.50
C ASN A 17 7.36 -5.56 5.93
N HIS A 18 6.37 -5.58 6.83
CA HIS A 18 5.73 -6.84 7.22
C HIS A 18 4.88 -7.42 6.09
N VAL A 19 4.21 -6.58 5.31
CA VAL A 19 3.50 -7.02 4.09
C VAL A 19 4.51 -7.58 3.09
N ALA A 20 5.58 -6.85 2.79
CA ALA A 20 6.63 -7.32 1.91
C ALA A 20 7.20 -8.68 2.39
N LYS A 21 7.65 -8.79 3.64
CA LYS A 21 8.16 -10.05 4.20
C LYS A 21 7.16 -11.20 4.11
N ARG A 22 5.85 -10.90 4.26
CA ARG A 22 4.82 -11.94 4.14
C ARG A 22 4.79 -12.55 2.74
N PHE A 23 4.86 -11.73 1.70
CA PHE A 23 4.94 -12.18 0.31
C PHE A 23 6.30 -12.81 -0.01
N GLY A 24 7.40 -12.25 0.50
CA GLY A 24 8.74 -12.78 0.31
C GLY A 24 8.91 -14.21 0.81
N LYS A 25 8.26 -14.57 1.93
CA LYS A 25 8.21 -15.96 2.45
C LYS A 25 7.53 -16.94 1.49
N GLU A 26 6.71 -16.46 0.60
CA GLU A 26 6.08 -17.24 -0.47
C GLU A 26 6.86 -17.20 -1.80
N GLY A 27 8.07 -16.65 -1.76
CA GLY A 27 8.99 -16.65 -2.88
C GLY A 27 8.83 -15.48 -3.85
N PHE A 28 8.10 -14.41 -3.49
CA PHE A 28 8.06 -13.19 -4.28
C PHE A 28 9.41 -12.45 -4.25
N ARG A 29 9.69 -11.70 -5.32
CA ARG A 29 10.67 -10.62 -5.32
C ARG A 29 10.00 -9.39 -4.74
N GLU A 30 10.67 -8.75 -3.77
CA GLU A 30 10.19 -7.55 -3.13
C GLU A 30 10.78 -6.31 -3.79
N VAL A 31 9.92 -5.36 -4.14
CA VAL A 31 10.31 -4.00 -4.54
C VAL A 31 9.81 -3.04 -3.47
N LEU A 32 10.76 -2.41 -2.79
CA LEU A 32 10.51 -1.50 -1.67
C LEU A 32 10.65 -0.05 -2.14
N MET A 33 9.59 0.74 -2.05
CA MET A 33 9.61 2.16 -2.41
C MET A 33 9.37 3.02 -1.17
N ALA A 34 10.30 3.93 -0.86
CA ALA A 34 10.20 4.90 0.23
C ALA A 34 11.12 6.10 -0.01
N ARG A 35 10.95 7.16 0.80
CA ARG A 35 11.70 8.42 0.66
C ARG A 35 13.14 8.36 1.15
N ASN A 36 13.38 7.57 2.19
CA ASN A 36 14.67 7.53 2.88
C ASN A 36 15.55 6.43 2.28
N SER A 37 16.57 6.84 1.52
CA SER A 37 17.51 5.94 0.87
C SER A 37 18.38 5.12 1.83
N GLU A 38 18.68 5.66 3.02
CA GLU A 38 19.49 4.94 4.02
C GLU A 38 18.66 3.83 4.66
N ALA A 39 17.42 4.15 5.09
CA ALA A 39 16.51 3.15 5.62
C ALA A 39 16.21 2.04 4.58
N LEU A 40 16.07 2.38 3.31
CA LEU A 40 15.86 1.40 2.24
C LEU A 40 17.04 0.40 2.13
N LYS A 41 18.29 0.86 2.25
CA LYS A 41 19.46 0.00 2.25
C LYS A 41 19.47 -0.95 3.45
N GLU A 42 19.07 -0.46 4.63
CA GLU A 42 18.92 -1.29 5.82
C GLU A 42 17.86 -2.37 5.60
N TYR A 43 16.73 -2.02 4.99
CA TYR A 43 15.66 -2.99 4.68
C TYR A 43 16.12 -4.05 3.68
N GLU A 44 16.85 -3.68 2.62
CA GLU A 44 17.42 -4.67 1.68
C GLU A 44 18.36 -5.67 2.40
N GLN A 45 19.20 -5.18 3.31
CA GLN A 45 20.10 -6.03 4.10
C GLN A 45 19.29 -6.96 5.02
N GLU A 46 18.29 -6.44 5.72
CA GLU A 46 17.42 -7.22 6.59
C GLU A 46 16.68 -8.32 5.83
N PHE A 47 16.08 -8.00 4.68
CA PHE A 47 15.39 -8.97 3.83
C PHE A 47 16.35 -10.04 3.29
N THR A 48 17.54 -9.62 2.85
CA THR A 48 18.57 -10.54 2.36
C THR A 48 19.02 -11.51 3.47
N ALA A 49 19.18 -11.04 4.70
CA ALA A 49 19.51 -11.88 5.86
C ALA A 49 18.43 -12.93 6.17
N GLU A 50 17.17 -12.62 5.82
CA GLU A 50 16.04 -13.55 5.93
C GLU A 50 15.87 -14.44 4.67
N GLY A 51 16.76 -14.35 3.68
CA GLY A 51 16.70 -15.11 2.43
C GLY A 51 15.65 -14.60 1.44
N ILE A 52 15.18 -13.37 1.60
CA ILE A 52 14.18 -12.72 0.74
C ILE A 52 14.92 -11.79 -0.24
N GLU A 53 14.63 -11.93 -1.54
CA GLU A 53 15.13 -11.00 -2.56
C GLU A 53 14.38 -9.68 -2.49
N ALA A 54 15.07 -8.61 -2.09
CA ALA A 54 14.51 -7.27 -2.03
C ALA A 54 15.35 -6.28 -2.84
N ASN A 55 14.67 -5.34 -3.49
CA ASN A 55 15.26 -4.30 -4.32
C ASN A 55 14.59 -2.97 -3.96
N ALA A 56 15.38 -1.96 -3.63
CA ALA A 56 14.90 -0.68 -3.17
C ALA A 56 14.96 0.41 -4.23
N PHE A 57 13.93 1.24 -4.30
CA PHE A 57 13.86 2.41 -5.18
C PHE A 57 13.40 3.61 -4.37
N VAL A 58 14.17 4.70 -4.42
CA VAL A 58 13.80 5.93 -3.73
C VAL A 58 12.64 6.59 -4.45
N ALA A 59 11.54 6.83 -3.73
CA ALA A 59 10.36 7.51 -4.25
C ALA A 59 9.63 8.26 -3.14
N ASP A 60 9.14 9.45 -3.46
CA ASP A 60 8.42 10.32 -2.54
C ASP A 60 6.98 10.54 -3.04
N ALA A 61 6.00 10.10 -2.27
CA ALA A 61 4.59 10.27 -2.61
C ALA A 61 4.15 11.75 -2.66
N GLU A 62 4.90 12.66 -2.08
CA GLU A 62 4.67 14.11 -2.24
C GLU A 62 5.11 14.61 -3.63
N ARG A 63 5.97 13.86 -4.32
CA ARG A 63 6.54 14.19 -5.63
C ARG A 63 6.29 13.07 -6.63
N PRO A 64 5.13 13.07 -7.33
CA PRO A 64 4.71 11.99 -8.22
C PRO A 64 5.71 11.65 -9.34
N GLU A 65 6.53 12.62 -9.76
CA GLU A 65 7.59 12.39 -10.75
C GLU A 65 8.61 11.35 -10.26
N THR A 66 8.94 11.36 -8.96
CA THR A 66 9.87 10.37 -8.37
C THR A 66 9.27 8.96 -8.35
N LEU A 67 7.95 8.85 -8.17
CA LEU A 67 7.23 7.59 -8.31
C LEU A 67 7.30 7.08 -9.76
N THR A 68 7.06 7.96 -10.75
CA THR A 68 7.17 7.61 -12.17
C THR A 68 8.55 7.06 -12.50
N GLU A 69 9.61 7.72 -12.05
CA GLU A 69 11.00 7.31 -12.26
C GLU A 69 11.29 5.95 -11.60
N ALA A 70 10.88 5.76 -10.35
CA ALA A 70 11.06 4.50 -9.61
C ALA A 70 10.33 3.33 -10.29
N PHE A 71 9.08 3.54 -10.72
CA PHE A 71 8.33 2.53 -11.47
C PHE A 71 8.96 2.22 -12.84
N ALA A 72 9.49 3.22 -13.54
CA ALA A 72 10.18 3.01 -14.81
C ALA A 72 11.45 2.16 -14.63
N GLN A 73 12.28 2.47 -13.64
CA GLN A 73 13.49 1.71 -13.31
C GLN A 73 13.14 0.27 -12.89
N MET A 74 12.16 0.11 -12.03
CA MET A 74 11.68 -1.21 -11.59
C MET A 74 11.19 -2.05 -12.77
N LYS A 75 10.35 -1.48 -13.66
CA LYS A 75 9.86 -2.18 -14.83
C LYS A 75 10.95 -2.55 -15.83
N GLN A 76 11.96 -1.72 -15.98
CA GLN A 76 13.12 -2.03 -16.84
C GLN A 76 13.88 -3.27 -16.33
N GLN A 77 13.92 -3.47 -15.01
CA GLN A 77 14.64 -4.59 -14.39
C GLN A 77 13.80 -5.86 -14.27
N PHE A 78 12.50 -5.72 -13.97
CA PHE A 78 11.65 -6.84 -13.53
C PHE A 78 10.32 -6.95 -14.28
N GLY A 79 10.05 -6.06 -15.24
CA GLY A 79 8.77 -6.01 -15.94
C GLY A 79 7.64 -5.45 -15.08
N THR A 80 6.40 -5.61 -15.54
CA THR A 80 5.20 -5.23 -14.77
C THR A 80 5.07 -6.13 -13.54
N PRO A 81 4.90 -5.56 -12.32
CA PRO A 81 4.78 -6.36 -11.10
C PRO A 81 3.47 -7.19 -11.11
N ASP A 82 3.41 -8.23 -10.30
CA ASP A 82 2.18 -9.02 -10.09
C ASP A 82 1.27 -8.40 -9.02
N VAL A 83 1.86 -7.68 -8.07
CA VAL A 83 1.15 -7.06 -6.96
C VAL A 83 1.67 -5.64 -6.71
N LEU A 84 0.73 -4.69 -6.55
CA LEU A 84 1.00 -3.36 -6.00
C LEU A 84 0.32 -3.23 -4.64
N VAL A 85 1.07 -2.81 -3.63
CA VAL A 85 0.54 -2.39 -2.34
C VAL A 85 0.86 -0.91 -2.13
N TYR A 86 -0.16 -0.07 -1.94
CA TYR A 86 0.01 1.31 -1.55
C TYR A 86 -0.24 1.45 -0.05
N ASN A 87 0.82 1.71 0.71
CA ASN A 87 0.83 1.74 2.17
C ASN A 87 1.32 3.09 2.74
N VAL A 88 1.17 4.16 1.97
CA VAL A 88 1.51 5.51 2.44
C VAL A 88 0.34 6.12 3.19
N GLY A 89 0.64 6.91 4.22
CA GLY A 89 -0.37 7.67 4.94
C GLY A 89 0.25 8.60 5.99
N ILE A 90 -0.29 9.83 6.08
CA ILE A 90 0.11 10.81 7.09
C ILE A 90 -0.84 10.67 8.28
N THR A 91 -0.36 10.04 9.36
CA THR A 91 -1.16 9.66 10.53
C THR A 91 -1.09 10.67 11.69
N ALA A 92 -0.63 11.89 11.42
CA ALA A 92 -0.54 12.93 12.45
C ALA A 92 -1.95 13.38 12.91
N PRO A 93 -2.18 13.58 14.24
CA PRO A 93 -3.44 14.11 14.74
C PRO A 93 -3.57 15.61 14.43
N ASP A 94 -4.68 15.98 13.81
CA ASP A 94 -4.99 17.36 13.41
C ASP A 94 -6.48 17.65 13.52
N GLY A 95 -6.84 18.54 14.41
CA GLY A 95 -8.21 19.01 14.52
C GLY A 95 -8.57 20.12 13.52
N PRO A 96 -9.85 20.45 13.38
CA PRO A 96 -10.32 21.56 12.57
C PRO A 96 -9.59 22.87 12.88
N GLY A 97 -9.15 23.58 11.83
CA GLY A 97 -8.45 24.85 11.94
C GLY A 97 -6.99 24.77 12.43
N ARG A 98 -6.43 23.57 12.56
CA ARG A 98 -5.00 23.38 12.96
C ARG A 98 -4.06 23.28 11.76
N ILE A 99 -4.59 22.99 10.60
CA ILE A 99 -3.84 23.00 9.35
C ILE A 99 -4.51 23.97 8.38
N ASP A 100 -3.71 24.57 7.52
CA ASP A 100 -4.21 25.38 6.43
C ASP A 100 -4.59 24.54 5.20
N ASN A 101 -5.14 25.20 4.18
CA ASN A 101 -5.57 24.53 2.96
C ASN A 101 -4.39 23.90 2.19
N SER A 102 -3.22 24.49 2.26
CA SER A 102 -2.03 23.95 1.55
C SER A 102 -1.57 22.64 2.17
N GLU A 103 -1.56 22.53 3.49
CA GLU A 103 -1.21 21.30 4.19
C GLU A 103 -2.28 20.20 3.98
N LEU A 104 -3.58 20.57 3.95
CA LEU A 104 -4.64 19.63 3.62
C LEU A 104 -4.44 19.04 2.21
N LEU A 105 -4.17 19.89 1.21
CA LEU A 105 -3.93 19.46 -0.17
C LEU A 105 -2.65 18.63 -0.29
N ARG A 106 -1.60 18.98 0.45
CA ARG A 106 -0.36 18.20 0.50
C ARG A 106 -0.61 16.78 1.03
N ARG A 107 -1.38 16.64 2.10
CA ARG A 107 -1.73 15.31 2.65
C ARG A 107 -2.57 14.51 1.68
N TYR A 108 -3.56 15.13 1.07
CA TYR A 108 -4.37 14.48 0.04
C TYR A 108 -3.51 14.05 -1.16
N GLN A 109 -2.52 14.86 -1.57
CA GLN A 109 -1.55 14.48 -2.59
C GLN A 109 -0.80 13.20 -2.20
N VAL A 110 -0.26 13.15 -0.98
CA VAL A 110 0.51 12.01 -0.48
C VAL A 110 -0.36 10.77 -0.32
N ASP A 111 -1.51 10.90 0.33
CA ASP A 111 -2.30 9.74 0.75
C ASP A 111 -3.20 9.21 -0.37
N VAL A 112 -3.73 10.07 -1.24
CA VAL A 112 -4.77 9.71 -2.22
C VAL A 112 -4.31 9.88 -3.67
N ALA A 113 -3.86 11.06 -4.07
CA ALA A 113 -3.53 11.32 -5.47
C ALA A 113 -2.34 10.47 -5.93
N SER A 114 -1.35 10.27 -5.07
CA SER A 114 -0.20 9.41 -5.37
C SER A 114 -0.55 7.93 -5.35
N ALA A 115 -1.57 7.48 -4.60
CA ALA A 115 -2.11 6.13 -4.74
C ALA A 115 -2.69 5.92 -6.15
N TYR A 116 -3.53 6.85 -6.60
CA TYR A 116 -4.09 6.82 -7.97
C TYR A 116 -2.99 6.86 -9.04
N HIS A 117 -1.97 7.70 -8.85
CA HIS A 117 -0.81 7.77 -9.73
C HIS A 117 -0.06 6.43 -9.81
N CYS A 118 0.19 5.75 -8.68
CA CYS A 118 0.84 4.44 -8.64
C CYS A 118 -0.01 3.36 -9.33
N ILE A 119 -1.33 3.39 -9.15
CA ILE A 119 -2.25 2.50 -9.85
C ILE A 119 -2.09 2.67 -11.38
N GLY A 120 -2.06 3.92 -11.86
CA GLY A 120 -1.85 4.24 -13.28
C GLY A 120 -0.50 3.75 -13.83
N GLN A 121 0.51 3.58 -12.98
CA GLN A 121 1.79 3.02 -13.40
C GLN A 121 1.71 1.51 -13.70
N VAL A 122 0.79 0.77 -13.10
CA VAL A 122 0.75 -0.70 -13.21
C VAL A 122 -0.52 -1.25 -13.86
N ALA A 123 -1.65 -0.54 -13.79
CA ALA A 123 -2.94 -0.98 -14.33
C ALA A 123 -2.92 -0.95 -15.88
N ASN A 124 -2.51 -2.04 -16.49
CA ASN A 124 -2.38 -2.21 -17.92
C ASN A 124 -2.75 -3.65 -18.34
N GLU A 125 -2.74 -3.91 -19.64
CA GLU A 125 -3.06 -5.23 -20.20
C GLU A 125 -2.14 -6.34 -19.65
N GLU A 126 -0.86 -6.06 -19.48
CA GLU A 126 0.10 -7.05 -18.95
C GLU A 126 -0.24 -7.46 -17.52
N LEU A 127 -0.59 -6.50 -16.64
CA LEU A 127 -1.06 -6.81 -15.30
C LEU A 127 -2.34 -7.65 -15.33
N GLY A 128 -3.25 -7.35 -16.23
CA GLY A 128 -4.48 -8.12 -16.45
C GLY A 128 -4.20 -9.57 -16.87
N GLN A 129 -3.30 -9.78 -17.83
CA GLN A 129 -2.88 -11.12 -18.28
C GLN A 129 -2.24 -11.94 -17.14
N LYS A 130 -1.49 -11.30 -16.25
CA LYS A 130 -0.93 -11.91 -15.05
C LYS A 130 -1.97 -12.16 -13.96
N LYS A 131 -3.21 -11.72 -14.14
CA LYS A 131 -4.24 -11.67 -13.08
C LYS A 131 -3.72 -10.92 -11.86
N GLY A 132 -3.18 -9.71 -12.10
CA GLY A 132 -2.50 -8.92 -11.08
C GLY A 132 -3.43 -8.40 -9.98
N THR A 133 -2.83 -7.91 -8.92
CA THR A 133 -3.54 -7.48 -7.72
C THR A 133 -3.05 -6.10 -7.25
N ILE A 134 -3.96 -5.22 -6.90
CA ILE A 134 -3.69 -3.91 -6.32
C ILE A 134 -4.38 -3.85 -4.96
N ILE A 135 -3.63 -3.55 -3.89
CA ILE A 135 -4.17 -3.45 -2.53
C ILE A 135 -3.83 -2.09 -1.94
N LEU A 136 -4.86 -1.37 -1.49
CA LEU A 136 -4.71 -0.09 -0.80
C LEU A 136 -4.81 -0.31 0.72
N THR A 137 -3.91 0.33 1.48
CA THR A 137 -3.99 0.34 2.94
C THR A 137 -5.06 1.32 3.38
N GLY A 138 -6.25 0.81 3.65
CA GLY A 138 -7.35 1.54 4.23
C GLY A 138 -7.15 1.83 5.72
N GLY A 139 -8.14 2.47 6.32
CA GLY A 139 -8.14 2.74 7.76
C GLY A 139 -9.54 2.93 8.30
N GLY A 140 -9.76 2.56 9.55
CA GLY A 140 -11.07 2.66 10.21
C GLY A 140 -11.67 4.07 10.24
N LEU A 141 -10.84 5.11 10.08
CA LEU A 141 -11.31 6.49 9.92
C LEU A 141 -12.14 6.72 8.65
N ALA A 142 -12.08 5.83 7.66
CA ALA A 142 -13.00 5.83 6.52
C ALA A 142 -14.43 5.44 6.91
N LEU A 143 -14.58 4.64 7.97
CA LEU A 143 -15.86 4.12 8.48
C LEU A 143 -16.36 4.95 9.68
N PHE A 144 -15.43 5.39 10.51
CA PHE A 144 -15.66 6.12 11.75
C PHE A 144 -14.80 7.39 11.79
N PRO A 145 -15.19 8.45 11.03
CA PRO A 145 -14.38 9.66 10.91
C PRO A 145 -14.24 10.38 12.23
N SER A 146 -13.07 10.97 12.47
CA SER A 146 -12.74 11.69 13.69
C SER A 146 -12.30 13.12 13.37
N ALA A 147 -12.86 14.10 14.06
CA ALA A 147 -12.43 15.49 13.94
C ALA A 147 -10.98 15.71 14.40
N ALA A 148 -10.45 14.88 15.29
CA ALA A 148 -9.05 14.94 15.72
C ALA A 148 -8.06 14.45 14.64
N TYR A 149 -8.56 13.75 13.64
CA TYR A 149 -7.82 13.22 12.49
C TYR A 149 -8.58 13.54 11.21
N LEU A 150 -9.08 14.77 11.07
CA LEU A 150 -9.97 15.12 9.96
C LEU A 150 -9.33 14.89 8.58
N PRO A 151 -8.11 15.35 8.29
CA PRO A 151 -7.46 15.08 7.01
C PRO A 151 -7.37 13.58 6.71
N LEU A 152 -6.84 12.81 7.64
CA LEU A 152 -6.71 11.36 7.47
C LEU A 152 -8.07 10.66 7.29
N SER A 153 -9.13 11.15 7.95
CA SER A 153 -10.49 10.63 7.76
C SER A 153 -10.98 10.85 6.32
N LEU A 154 -10.73 12.03 5.76
CA LEU A 154 -11.06 12.37 4.37
C LEU A 154 -10.26 11.48 3.40
N ASP A 155 -8.95 11.35 3.64
CA ASP A 155 -8.06 10.60 2.79
C ASP A 155 -8.40 9.11 2.79
N LYS A 156 -8.67 8.51 3.95
CA LYS A 156 -9.07 7.09 4.05
C LYS A 156 -10.45 6.83 3.45
N ALA A 157 -11.38 7.77 3.55
CA ALA A 157 -12.68 7.69 2.86
C ALA A 157 -12.49 7.74 1.33
N ALA A 158 -11.64 8.63 0.83
CA ALA A 158 -11.32 8.73 -0.59
C ALA A 158 -10.62 7.45 -1.12
N LEU A 159 -9.63 6.91 -0.40
CA LEU A 159 -8.97 5.65 -0.77
C LEU A 159 -9.95 4.48 -0.80
N ARG A 160 -10.86 4.40 0.17
CA ARG A 160 -11.90 3.36 0.20
C ARG A 160 -12.81 3.47 -1.02
N ALA A 161 -13.32 4.67 -1.33
CA ALA A 161 -14.14 4.92 -2.52
C ALA A 161 -13.40 4.55 -3.80
N MET A 162 -12.11 4.91 -3.92
CA MET A 162 -11.25 4.56 -5.05
C MET A 162 -11.12 3.04 -5.21
N ALA A 163 -10.86 2.30 -4.13
CA ALA A 163 -10.75 0.85 -4.17
C ALA A 163 -12.02 0.20 -4.71
N HIS A 164 -13.19 0.59 -4.20
CA HIS A 164 -14.47 0.03 -4.63
C HIS A 164 -14.78 0.36 -6.10
N ALA A 165 -14.57 1.61 -6.53
CA ALA A 165 -14.80 2.01 -7.91
C ALA A 165 -13.90 1.25 -8.89
N LEU A 166 -12.60 1.15 -8.59
CA LEU A 166 -11.64 0.47 -9.44
C LEU A 166 -11.76 -1.06 -9.38
N HIS A 167 -12.26 -1.62 -8.28
CA HIS A 167 -12.53 -3.06 -8.19
C HIS A 167 -13.51 -3.49 -9.31
N GLU A 168 -14.62 -2.81 -9.45
CA GLU A 168 -15.61 -3.13 -10.48
C GLU A 168 -15.09 -2.85 -11.89
N GLU A 169 -14.43 -1.71 -12.09
CA GLU A 169 -13.91 -1.30 -13.40
C GLU A 169 -12.80 -2.22 -13.92
N LEU A 170 -11.80 -2.54 -13.08
CA LEU A 170 -10.64 -3.29 -13.53
C LEU A 170 -10.84 -4.82 -13.50
N LYS A 171 -11.90 -5.29 -12.86
CA LYS A 171 -12.27 -6.72 -12.84
C LYS A 171 -12.43 -7.32 -14.24
N ALA A 172 -13.06 -6.57 -15.16
CA ALA A 172 -13.23 -6.98 -16.55
C ALA A 172 -11.90 -7.12 -17.29
N GLN A 173 -10.85 -6.43 -16.81
CA GLN A 173 -9.49 -6.51 -17.36
C GLN A 173 -8.65 -7.61 -16.70
N GLY A 174 -9.20 -8.37 -15.75
CA GLY A 174 -8.50 -9.43 -15.02
C GLY A 174 -7.70 -8.93 -13.81
N ILE A 175 -7.78 -7.64 -13.47
CA ILE A 175 -7.06 -7.03 -12.34
C ILE A 175 -7.98 -7.00 -11.11
N PHE A 176 -7.48 -7.50 -9.99
CA PHE A 176 -8.16 -7.38 -8.71
C PHE A 176 -7.68 -6.11 -7.97
N VAL A 177 -8.63 -5.31 -7.53
CA VAL A 177 -8.35 -4.15 -6.65
C VAL A 177 -9.07 -4.36 -5.32
N GLY A 178 -8.35 -4.19 -4.21
CA GLY A 178 -8.95 -4.31 -2.88
C GLY A 178 -8.35 -3.35 -1.87
N THR A 179 -8.96 -3.30 -0.70
CA THR A 179 -8.48 -2.51 0.44
C THR A 179 -8.52 -3.30 1.73
N VAL A 180 -7.46 -3.19 2.54
CA VAL A 180 -7.43 -3.68 3.91
C VAL A 180 -7.66 -2.50 4.84
N THR A 181 -8.86 -2.42 5.39
CA THR A 181 -9.29 -1.33 6.28
C THR A 181 -8.95 -1.66 7.73
N VAL A 182 -7.84 -1.11 8.23
CA VAL A 182 -7.34 -1.37 9.58
C VAL A 182 -8.04 -0.46 10.58
N CYS A 183 -8.84 -1.04 11.48
CA CYS A 183 -9.65 -0.30 12.48
C CYS A 183 -8.95 -0.24 13.84
N GLY A 184 -7.69 0.16 13.89
CA GLY A 184 -6.92 0.33 15.12
C GLY A 184 -5.53 0.90 14.88
N ALA A 185 -4.80 1.15 15.96
CA ALA A 185 -3.44 1.66 15.90
C ALA A 185 -2.47 0.53 15.55
N ILE A 186 -1.87 0.61 14.37
CA ILE A 186 -0.89 -0.38 13.89
C ILE A 186 0.30 -0.42 14.86
N GLY A 187 0.60 -1.61 15.40
CA GLY A 187 1.65 -1.80 16.41
C GLY A 187 1.24 -1.42 17.83
N GLY A 188 -0.01 -0.97 18.06
CA GLY A 188 -0.50 -0.55 19.36
C GLY A 188 -0.70 -1.70 20.36
N ASP A 189 -1.04 -2.88 19.87
CA ASP A 189 -1.21 -4.10 20.67
C ASP A 189 -0.93 -5.36 19.86
N ARG A 190 -1.11 -6.53 20.49
CA ARG A 190 -0.86 -7.81 19.85
C ARG A 190 -1.81 -8.09 18.70
N PHE A 191 -3.06 -7.64 18.74
CA PHE A 191 -4.03 -7.84 17.66
C PHE A 191 -3.62 -7.04 16.44
N PHE A 192 -3.27 -5.75 16.63
CA PHE A 192 -2.83 -4.85 15.56
C PHE A 192 -1.31 -4.94 15.28
N ALA A 193 -0.66 -6.05 15.66
CA ALA A 193 0.73 -6.28 15.26
C ALA A 193 0.87 -6.29 13.73
N PRO A 194 1.82 -5.56 13.14
CA PRO A 194 1.98 -5.45 11.69
C PRO A 194 2.06 -6.80 10.97
N SER A 195 2.72 -7.78 11.58
CA SER A 195 2.82 -9.14 11.04
C SER A 195 1.46 -9.86 10.94
N ARG A 196 0.53 -9.60 11.84
CA ARG A 196 -0.82 -10.16 11.80
C ARG A 196 -1.69 -9.47 10.74
N ILE A 197 -1.58 -8.15 10.66
CA ILE A 197 -2.29 -7.38 9.63
C ILE A 197 -1.82 -7.80 8.24
N ALA A 198 -0.53 -8.07 8.06
CA ALA A 198 0.06 -8.53 6.78
C ALA A 198 -0.58 -9.84 6.26
N GLU A 199 -1.06 -10.71 7.14
CA GLU A 199 -1.80 -11.92 6.71
C GLU A 199 -3.09 -11.58 5.96
N SER A 200 -3.74 -10.46 6.26
CA SER A 200 -4.94 -10.02 5.53
C SER A 200 -4.62 -9.64 4.08
N TYR A 201 -3.44 -9.07 3.82
CA TYR A 201 -2.98 -8.77 2.46
C TYR A 201 -2.72 -10.04 1.67
N TRP A 202 -2.03 -11.01 2.29
CA TRP A 202 -1.78 -12.31 1.67
C TRP A 202 -3.08 -13.07 1.40
N LYS A 203 -4.00 -13.07 2.34
CA LYS A 203 -5.33 -13.69 2.18
C LYS A 203 -6.09 -13.04 1.03
N MET A 204 -6.16 -11.69 0.98
CA MET A 204 -6.82 -10.94 -0.08
C MET A 204 -6.23 -11.25 -1.46
N TYR A 205 -4.90 -11.32 -1.57
CA TYR A 205 -4.21 -11.70 -2.80
C TYR A 205 -4.59 -13.11 -3.28
N ASN A 206 -4.69 -14.08 -2.37
CA ASN A 206 -5.01 -15.47 -2.74
C ASN A 206 -6.49 -15.68 -3.05
N GLU A 207 -7.37 -15.12 -2.26
CA GLU A 207 -8.81 -15.36 -2.36
C GLU A 207 -9.47 -14.52 -3.46
N ARG A 208 -9.02 -13.27 -3.66
CA ARG A 208 -9.57 -12.33 -4.65
C ARG A 208 -11.10 -12.27 -4.60
N GLY A 209 -11.65 -12.30 -3.41
CA GLY A 209 -13.09 -12.32 -3.15
C GLY A 209 -13.66 -10.92 -3.05
N GLU A 210 -13.90 -10.46 -1.81
CA GLU A 210 -14.46 -9.15 -1.54
C GLU A 210 -13.42 -8.04 -1.75
N CYS A 211 -13.89 -6.88 -2.23
CA CYS A 211 -13.06 -5.68 -2.41
C CYS A 211 -12.44 -5.18 -1.10
N GLU A 212 -13.12 -5.36 0.03
CA GLU A 212 -12.68 -4.84 1.32
C GLU A 212 -12.56 -5.92 2.38
N THR A 213 -11.44 -5.93 3.08
CA THR A 213 -11.26 -6.66 4.32
C THR A 213 -11.16 -5.67 5.47
N VAL A 214 -12.16 -5.67 6.36
CA VAL A 214 -12.14 -4.87 7.59
C VAL A 214 -11.38 -5.64 8.66
N TYR A 215 -10.20 -5.13 9.05
CA TYR A 215 -9.39 -5.70 10.12
C TYR A 215 -9.70 -4.98 11.44
N ALA A 216 -10.53 -5.57 12.25
CA ALA A 216 -11.04 -5.03 13.51
C ALA A 216 -11.11 -6.11 14.59
N GLU A 217 -10.92 -5.73 15.86
CA GLU A 217 -11.29 -6.62 16.96
C GLU A 217 -12.80 -6.84 16.96
N THR A 218 -13.20 -8.10 16.94
CA THR A 218 -14.59 -8.45 17.21
C THR A 218 -14.78 -8.41 18.70
N ASN A 219 -15.55 -7.43 19.20
CA ASN A 219 -16.03 -7.47 20.58
C ASN A 219 -16.86 -8.74 20.75
N SER A 220 -16.26 -9.75 21.36
CA SER A 220 -16.94 -10.98 21.82
C SER A 220 -17.66 -10.72 23.11
#